data_dfbab025ede212c38d3577793ba229e0
#
_entry.id   dfbab025ede212c38d3577793ba229e0
#
_cell.length_a   1.000
_cell.length_b   1.000
_cell.length_c   1.000
_cell.angle_alpha   90.00
_cell.angle_beta   90.00
_cell.angle_gamma   90.00
#
_symmetry.space_group_name_H-M   'P 1'
#
loop_
_entity.id
_entity.type
_entity.pdbx_description
1 polymer ?
#
loop_
_entity_poly.entity_id
_entity_poly.type
_entity_poly.pdbx_seq_one_letter_code
_entity_poly.pdbx_strand_id
1 'polypeptide(L)'
;MTSFRQLFLQGIASAENLRKSLLLRLAAPVDGASLAFFRIAFGAVLLWEVWRYFTHGWIDFYWVEPQFHFSYWGFEWIKPWPGIGMDLHWAALGALAACIMLGLKYRIAAPLFFLGFAYSFLLDQAYYLNHFYLVTLISFLLIFIPAHRRFSLDAARKPELSTMPVPAWSVWLLRFQIGVPFFFGGIAKLNSDWLRGEPLRSWLAEFLGFPFLERWFASETVVLGMTYGAVIIDLVAVFLMLNRRTRVFGYLALIVFNLMNARLFVIGIFPWFLIAATLILFPQDWPRRVLRDIKNRHHFRFPALVIGAITGFALGALLPDGFSLMHPLIGAIGVAIAAYHLDEPFKRMEQGDALELPVTPVPRSSRSTILGQPVRIPLRSWALVLLGVWVVVQLVMPIRHLAIPGDVGWTEEGNYFAWHMILKDKTGYGEFTVSDPDTGSGWIVHPADFLNEIQQRKMNARPQMILDFAGYLEELLEAEGYQGWEVRGRFFASLNGRKHQALIKPEV
;
A
#
# COMPACT_ATOMS: atom_id res chain seq x y z
N MET A 1 26.04 28.18 37.34
CA MET A 1 25.68 26.75 37.42
C MET A 1 24.23 26.48 37.78
N THR A 2 23.52 27.33 38.49
CA THR A 2 22.11 27.18 38.86
C THR A 2 21.13 27.23 37.66
N SER A 3 21.41 28.04 36.64
CA SER A 3 20.55 28.21 35.48
C SER A 3 20.46 26.97 34.56
N PHE A 4 21.57 26.27 34.30
CA PHE A 4 21.59 25.07 33.44
C PHE A 4 20.85 23.90 34.07
N ARG A 5 21.03 23.70 35.37
CA ARG A 5 20.33 22.64 36.15
C ARG A 5 18.81 22.88 36.16
N GLN A 6 18.38 24.13 36.30
CA GLN A 6 16.95 24.48 36.26
C GLN A 6 16.34 24.24 34.87
N LEU A 7 17.02 24.65 33.79
CA LEU A 7 16.59 24.41 32.42
C LEU A 7 16.51 22.90 32.10
N PHE A 8 17.48 22.13 32.59
CA PHE A 8 17.48 20.67 32.40
C PHE A 8 16.33 20.00 33.15
N LEU A 9 16.06 20.38 34.39
CA LEU A 9 14.93 19.85 35.17
C LEU A 9 13.56 20.27 34.58
N GLN A 10 13.43 21.49 34.06
CA GLN A 10 12.24 21.95 33.35
C GLN A 10 12.05 21.15 32.05
N GLY A 11 13.11 20.84 31.32
CA GLY A 11 13.08 19.99 30.14
C GLY A 11 12.57 18.58 30.47
N ILE A 12 13.07 17.96 31.53
CA ILE A 12 12.60 16.62 31.97
C ILE A 12 11.13 16.65 32.37
N ALA A 13 10.72 17.64 33.17
CA ALA A 13 9.31 17.78 33.59
C ALA A 13 8.38 18.00 32.39
N SER A 14 8.82 18.79 31.41
CA SER A 14 8.07 19.01 30.14
C SER A 14 7.95 17.72 29.32
N ALA A 15 9.03 16.95 29.18
CA ALA A 15 9.03 15.66 28.48
C ALA A 15 8.11 14.63 29.17
N GLU A 16 8.11 14.59 30.50
CA GLU A 16 7.22 13.69 31.26
C GLU A 16 5.74 14.07 31.13
N ASN A 17 5.43 15.37 31.14
CA ASN A 17 4.08 15.87 30.91
C ASN A 17 3.61 15.57 29.49
N LEU A 18 4.48 15.73 28.50
CA LEU A 18 4.20 15.37 27.09
C LEU A 18 3.93 13.87 26.99
N ARG A 19 4.78 13.03 27.57
CA ARG A 19 4.61 11.57 27.60
C ARG A 19 3.26 11.18 28.23
N LYS A 20 2.90 11.75 29.37
CA LYS A 20 1.62 11.49 30.05
C LYS A 20 0.43 11.94 29.17
N SER A 21 0.52 13.10 28.54
CA SER A 21 -0.50 13.62 27.63
C SER A 21 -0.69 12.70 26.40
N LEU A 22 0.41 12.26 25.78
CA LEU A 22 0.36 11.32 24.64
C LEU A 22 -0.24 9.97 25.04
N LEU A 23 0.19 9.41 26.17
CA LEU A 23 -0.40 8.16 26.69
C LEU A 23 -1.92 8.27 26.88
N LEU A 24 -2.38 9.37 27.47
CA LEU A 24 -3.81 9.59 27.70
C LEU A 24 -4.60 9.73 26.39
N ARG A 25 -4.06 10.47 25.42
CA ARG A 25 -4.69 10.68 24.11
C ARG A 25 -4.72 9.39 23.28
N LEU A 26 -3.60 8.66 23.21
CA LEU A 26 -3.50 7.42 22.45
C LEU A 26 -4.29 6.27 23.09
N ALA A 27 -4.40 6.24 24.41
CA ALA A 27 -5.21 5.28 25.13
C ALA A 27 -6.70 5.66 25.20
N ALA A 28 -7.08 6.85 24.73
CA ALA A 28 -8.46 7.32 24.78
C ALA A 28 -9.41 6.30 24.10
N PRO A 29 -10.55 5.97 24.73
CA PRO A 29 -11.50 5.06 24.15
C PRO A 29 -12.24 5.72 23.00
N VAL A 30 -12.26 5.05 21.82
CA VAL A 30 -12.95 5.51 20.62
C VAL A 30 -13.88 4.42 20.05
N ASP A 31 -14.77 4.81 19.13
CA ASP A 31 -15.63 3.85 18.44
C ASP A 31 -14.81 2.97 17.48
N GLY A 32 -15.06 1.66 17.53
CA GLY A 32 -14.40 0.67 16.69
C GLY A 32 -15.06 0.43 15.33
N ALA A 33 -16.11 1.18 14.97
CA ALA A 33 -16.88 0.90 13.75
C ALA A 33 -16.05 1.13 12.48
N SER A 34 -15.24 2.20 12.41
CA SER A 34 -14.35 2.45 11.27
C SER A 34 -13.25 1.39 11.15
N LEU A 35 -12.71 0.89 12.26
CA LEU A 35 -11.75 -0.23 12.25
C LEU A 35 -12.39 -1.51 11.73
N ALA A 36 -13.64 -1.78 12.13
CA ALA A 36 -14.37 -2.94 11.65
C ALA A 36 -14.63 -2.85 10.14
N PHE A 37 -15.02 -1.68 9.64
CA PHE A 37 -15.16 -1.45 8.20
C PHE A 37 -13.82 -1.66 7.47
N PHE A 38 -12.75 -1.07 7.99
CA PHE A 38 -11.40 -1.25 7.42
C PHE A 38 -11.01 -2.73 7.33
N ARG A 39 -11.24 -3.49 8.41
CA ARG A 39 -11.00 -4.95 8.44
C ARG A 39 -11.81 -5.70 7.38
N ILE A 40 -13.10 -5.36 7.24
CA ILE A 40 -13.98 -5.98 6.24
C ILE A 40 -13.48 -5.68 4.83
N ALA A 41 -13.20 -4.41 4.54
CA ALA A 41 -12.71 -3.99 3.23
C ALA A 41 -11.34 -4.62 2.90
N PHE A 42 -10.41 -4.64 3.86
CA PHE A 42 -9.09 -5.27 3.73
C PHE A 42 -9.23 -6.76 3.40
N GLY A 43 -10.00 -7.51 4.18
CA GLY A 43 -10.23 -8.93 3.94
C GLY A 43 -10.94 -9.21 2.61
N ALA A 44 -11.92 -8.38 2.22
CA ALA A 44 -12.63 -8.53 0.95
C ALA A 44 -11.72 -8.31 -0.27
N VAL A 45 -10.89 -7.26 -0.25
CA VAL A 45 -9.95 -6.96 -1.34
C VAL A 45 -8.89 -8.06 -1.46
N LEU A 46 -8.40 -8.58 -0.34
CA LEU A 46 -7.42 -9.67 -0.37
C LEU A 46 -8.02 -11.01 -0.81
N LEU A 47 -9.26 -11.30 -0.42
CA LEU A 47 -9.97 -12.47 -0.93
C LEU A 47 -10.19 -12.36 -2.45
N TRP A 48 -10.50 -11.17 -2.95
CA TRP A 48 -10.58 -10.90 -4.38
C TRP A 48 -9.21 -11.07 -5.06
N GLU A 49 -8.11 -10.62 -4.45
CA GLU A 49 -6.76 -10.82 -5.00
C GLU A 49 -6.41 -12.31 -5.09
N VAL A 50 -6.68 -13.09 -4.05
CA VAL A 50 -6.49 -14.56 -4.10
C VAL A 50 -7.30 -15.18 -5.23
N TRP A 51 -8.55 -14.77 -5.41
CA TRP A 51 -9.38 -15.21 -6.54
C TRP A 51 -8.72 -14.91 -7.88
N ARG A 52 -8.12 -13.72 -8.05
CA ARG A 52 -7.41 -13.34 -9.28
C ARG A 52 -6.19 -14.24 -9.53
N TYR A 53 -5.43 -14.58 -8.49
CA TYR A 53 -4.28 -15.48 -8.62
C TYR A 53 -4.68 -16.84 -9.19
N PHE A 54 -5.77 -17.42 -8.70
CA PHE A 54 -6.29 -18.69 -9.24
C PHE A 54 -6.85 -18.56 -10.65
N THR A 55 -7.63 -17.52 -10.92
CA THR A 55 -8.32 -17.40 -12.22
C THR A 55 -7.40 -17.04 -13.38
N HIS A 56 -6.24 -16.42 -13.10
CA HIS A 56 -5.26 -16.05 -14.12
C HIS A 56 -4.07 -17.02 -14.19
N GLY A 57 -4.04 -18.08 -13.40
CA GLY A 57 -2.90 -19.00 -13.36
C GLY A 57 -1.60 -18.38 -12.82
N TRP A 58 -1.70 -17.30 -12.03
CA TRP A 58 -0.52 -16.57 -11.58
C TRP A 58 0.30 -17.33 -10.54
N ILE A 59 -0.28 -18.34 -9.88
CA ILE A 59 0.43 -19.16 -8.89
C ILE A 59 1.54 -19.95 -9.59
N ASP A 60 1.20 -20.64 -10.69
CA ASP A 60 2.17 -21.39 -11.48
C ASP A 60 3.20 -20.45 -12.11
N PHE A 61 2.72 -19.42 -12.80
CA PHE A 61 3.54 -18.46 -13.52
C PHE A 61 4.59 -17.74 -12.65
N TYR A 62 4.24 -17.38 -11.40
CA TYR A 62 5.17 -16.65 -10.52
C TYR A 62 6.05 -17.56 -9.67
N TRP A 63 5.55 -18.74 -9.25
CA TRP A 63 6.18 -19.51 -8.19
C TRP A 63 6.63 -20.91 -8.58
N VAL A 64 6.01 -21.51 -9.60
CA VAL A 64 6.24 -22.92 -9.97
C VAL A 64 7.08 -23.05 -11.25
N GLU A 65 6.76 -22.27 -12.28
CA GLU A 65 7.45 -22.33 -13.58
C GLU A 65 8.91 -21.83 -13.54
N PRO A 66 9.24 -20.71 -12.84
CA PRO A 66 10.61 -20.23 -12.83
C PRO A 66 11.55 -21.19 -12.10
N GLN A 67 12.71 -21.47 -12.70
CA GLN A 67 13.75 -22.31 -12.08
C GLN A 67 14.59 -21.52 -11.07
N PHE A 68 14.63 -20.20 -11.21
CA PHE A 68 15.36 -19.30 -10.34
C PHE A 68 14.45 -18.20 -9.76
N HIS A 69 14.68 -17.85 -8.49
CA HIS A 69 14.00 -16.79 -7.78
C HIS A 69 14.99 -15.80 -7.20
N PHE A 70 14.77 -14.52 -7.45
CA PHE A 70 15.58 -13.43 -6.90
C PHE A 70 15.26 -13.23 -5.43
N SER A 71 16.04 -13.84 -4.55
CA SER A 71 15.83 -13.80 -3.10
C SER A 71 16.14 -12.39 -2.54
N TYR A 72 15.41 -11.99 -1.49
CA TYR A 72 15.81 -10.84 -0.69
C TYR A 72 17.01 -11.17 0.19
N TRP A 73 17.90 -10.23 0.37
CA TRP A 73 19.07 -10.37 1.22
C TRP A 73 18.71 -10.84 2.65
N GLY A 74 19.32 -11.91 3.12
CA GLY A 74 19.04 -12.57 4.40
C GLY A 74 17.83 -13.50 4.41
N PHE A 75 17.16 -13.68 3.25
CA PHE A 75 15.99 -14.54 3.07
C PHE A 75 16.20 -15.59 1.96
N GLU A 76 17.42 -15.91 1.61
CA GLU A 76 17.81 -16.87 0.55
C GLU A 76 17.33 -18.30 0.85
N TRP A 77 17.04 -18.58 2.13
CA TRP A 77 16.49 -19.85 2.61
C TRP A 77 14.98 -20.01 2.32
N ILE A 78 14.27 -18.94 1.96
CA ILE A 78 12.85 -19.01 1.60
C ILE A 78 12.74 -19.48 0.15
N LYS A 79 12.09 -20.63 -0.06
CA LYS A 79 11.85 -21.23 -1.37
C LYS A 79 10.36 -21.54 -1.55
N PRO A 80 9.82 -21.57 -2.79
CA PRO A 80 8.44 -21.96 -3.04
C PRO A 80 8.16 -23.39 -2.54
N TRP A 81 6.93 -23.63 -2.09
CA TRP A 81 6.48 -24.95 -1.74
C TRP A 81 6.44 -25.85 -2.98
N PRO A 82 6.94 -27.10 -2.91
CA PRO A 82 6.95 -28.01 -4.05
C PRO A 82 5.55 -28.52 -4.41
N GLY A 83 5.37 -28.93 -5.67
CA GLY A 83 4.14 -29.50 -6.21
C GLY A 83 2.94 -28.55 -6.04
N ILE A 84 1.82 -29.06 -5.53
CA ILE A 84 0.59 -28.28 -5.25
C ILE A 84 0.70 -27.38 -4.00
N GLY A 85 1.91 -27.30 -3.40
CA GLY A 85 2.10 -26.60 -2.13
C GLY A 85 1.80 -25.11 -2.22
N MET A 86 2.12 -24.45 -3.36
CA MET A 86 1.79 -23.05 -3.57
C MET A 86 0.30 -22.80 -3.74
N ASP A 87 -0.44 -23.70 -4.41
CA ASP A 87 -1.90 -23.62 -4.52
C ASP A 87 -2.58 -23.72 -3.15
N LEU A 88 -2.14 -24.70 -2.34
CA LEU A 88 -2.65 -24.87 -0.97
C LEU A 88 -2.33 -23.65 -0.10
N HIS A 89 -1.15 -23.08 -0.27
CA HIS A 89 -0.75 -21.87 0.43
C HIS A 89 -1.67 -20.68 0.09
N TRP A 90 -1.92 -20.43 -1.21
CA TRP A 90 -2.81 -19.35 -1.65
C TRP A 90 -4.27 -19.62 -1.27
N ALA A 91 -4.73 -20.86 -1.31
CA ALA A 91 -6.06 -21.23 -0.82
C ALA A 91 -6.20 -20.95 0.69
N ALA A 92 -5.16 -21.27 1.48
CA ALA A 92 -5.12 -20.94 2.91
C ALA A 92 -5.14 -19.43 3.15
N LEU A 93 -4.40 -18.64 2.37
CA LEU A 93 -4.45 -17.17 2.42
C LEU A 93 -5.87 -16.66 2.14
N GLY A 94 -6.57 -17.21 1.16
CA GLY A 94 -7.96 -16.88 0.86
C GLY A 94 -8.90 -17.19 2.03
N ALA A 95 -8.77 -18.35 2.64
CA ALA A 95 -9.56 -18.72 3.82
C ALA A 95 -9.27 -17.79 5.02
N LEU A 96 -8.01 -17.43 5.24
CA LEU A 96 -7.61 -16.48 6.29
C LEU A 96 -8.10 -15.07 6.00
N ALA A 97 -8.06 -14.61 4.73
CA ALA A 97 -8.64 -13.33 4.32
C ALA A 97 -10.16 -13.28 4.55
N ALA A 98 -10.88 -14.36 4.25
CA ALA A 98 -12.31 -14.50 4.58
C ALA A 98 -12.55 -14.48 6.10
N CYS A 99 -11.72 -15.15 6.90
CA CYS A 99 -11.78 -15.09 8.35
C CYS A 99 -11.55 -13.67 8.89
N ILE A 100 -10.58 -12.93 8.33
CA ILE A 100 -10.34 -11.52 8.66
C ILE A 100 -11.56 -10.69 8.28
N MET A 101 -12.09 -10.83 7.05
CA MET A 101 -13.27 -10.11 6.57
C MET A 101 -14.46 -10.31 7.51
N LEU A 102 -14.77 -11.52 7.88
CA LEU A 102 -15.88 -11.88 8.76
C LEU A 102 -15.59 -11.59 10.22
N GLY A 103 -14.32 -11.38 10.60
CA GLY A 103 -13.89 -11.30 12.00
C GLY A 103 -14.12 -12.59 12.76
N LEU A 104 -13.82 -13.72 12.11
CA LEU A 104 -13.93 -15.07 12.66
C LEU A 104 -12.56 -15.52 13.14
N LYS A 105 -12.46 -15.89 14.44
CA LYS A 105 -11.17 -16.26 15.05
C LYS A 105 -10.05 -15.26 14.70
N TYR A 106 -10.41 -13.98 14.66
CA TYR A 106 -9.57 -12.90 14.15
C TYR A 106 -8.16 -12.88 14.73
N ARG A 107 -8.03 -13.14 16.05
CA ARG A 107 -6.74 -13.15 16.76
C ARG A 107 -5.78 -14.25 16.30
N ILE A 108 -6.30 -15.27 15.62
CA ILE A 108 -5.52 -16.35 15.01
C ILE A 108 -5.35 -16.07 13.51
N ALA A 109 -6.42 -15.67 12.85
CA ALA A 109 -6.40 -15.42 11.40
C ALA A 109 -5.43 -14.31 10.99
N ALA A 110 -5.37 -13.19 11.74
CA ALA A 110 -4.52 -12.06 11.40
C ALA A 110 -3.00 -12.40 11.44
N PRO A 111 -2.44 -13.01 12.49
CA PRO A 111 -1.02 -13.39 12.49
C PRO A 111 -0.69 -14.48 11.45
N LEU A 112 -1.56 -15.46 11.24
CA LEU A 112 -1.33 -16.49 10.23
C LEU A 112 -1.36 -15.91 8.81
N PHE A 113 -2.29 -15.00 8.54
CA PHE A 113 -2.33 -14.29 7.25
C PHE A 113 -1.07 -13.47 7.03
N PHE A 114 -0.62 -12.70 8.05
CA PHE A 114 0.62 -11.93 7.95
C PHE A 114 1.81 -12.83 7.60
N LEU A 115 1.99 -13.94 8.33
CA LEU A 115 3.11 -14.86 8.10
C LEU A 115 3.05 -15.49 6.70
N GLY A 116 1.88 -15.96 6.28
CA GLY A 116 1.72 -16.54 4.94
C GLY A 116 1.90 -15.51 3.83
N PHE A 117 1.34 -14.29 3.97
CA PHE A 117 1.50 -13.26 2.96
C PHE A 117 2.93 -12.72 2.90
N ALA A 118 3.60 -12.56 4.05
CA ALA A 118 5.00 -12.16 4.12
C ALA A 118 5.92 -13.22 3.48
N TYR A 119 5.63 -14.50 3.67
CA TYR A 119 6.33 -15.59 2.97
C TYR A 119 6.21 -15.41 1.44
N SER A 120 4.99 -15.28 0.89
CA SER A 120 4.81 -15.08 -0.55
C SER A 120 5.51 -13.81 -1.06
N PHE A 121 5.49 -12.72 -0.27
CA PHE A 121 6.14 -11.46 -0.62
C PHE A 121 7.67 -11.59 -0.66
N LEU A 122 8.27 -12.44 0.18
CA LEU A 122 9.72 -12.61 0.30
C LEU A 122 10.30 -13.68 -0.64
N LEU A 123 9.48 -14.42 -1.37
CA LEU A 123 9.93 -15.46 -2.30
C LEU A 123 10.78 -14.91 -3.45
N ASP A 124 10.38 -13.76 -4.01
CA ASP A 124 11.05 -13.22 -5.19
C ASP A 124 10.89 -11.70 -5.27
N GLN A 125 12.01 -10.97 -5.29
CA GLN A 125 12.01 -9.52 -5.40
C GLN A 125 11.64 -9.00 -6.80
N ALA A 126 11.63 -9.84 -7.85
CA ALA A 126 11.16 -9.44 -9.17
C ALA A 126 9.66 -9.10 -9.16
N TYR A 127 8.90 -9.72 -8.27
CA TYR A 127 7.45 -9.47 -8.10
C TYR A 127 7.14 -8.46 -7.01
N TYR A 128 8.13 -7.69 -6.54
CA TYR A 128 7.90 -6.61 -5.61
C TYR A 128 6.88 -5.61 -6.15
N LEU A 129 5.83 -5.38 -5.36
CA LEU A 129 4.81 -4.36 -5.60
C LEU A 129 4.64 -3.50 -4.34
N ASN A 130 4.61 -2.18 -4.50
CA ASN A 130 4.41 -1.27 -3.37
C ASN A 130 3.11 -1.55 -2.59
N HIS A 131 2.06 -2.00 -3.27
CA HIS A 131 0.80 -2.35 -2.60
C HIS A 131 0.90 -3.68 -1.81
N PHE A 132 1.69 -4.65 -2.24
CA PHE A 132 1.94 -5.86 -1.46
C PHE A 132 2.80 -5.55 -0.23
N TYR A 133 3.76 -4.64 -0.37
CA TYR A 133 4.46 -4.10 0.79
C TYR A 133 3.49 -3.43 1.78
N LEU A 134 2.57 -2.58 1.30
CA LEU A 134 1.54 -1.97 2.15
C LEU A 134 0.64 -3.02 2.82
N VAL A 135 0.21 -4.05 2.09
CA VAL A 135 -0.59 -5.17 2.63
C VAL A 135 0.18 -5.89 3.74
N THR A 136 1.48 -6.17 3.53
CA THR A 136 2.34 -6.80 4.54
C THR A 136 2.41 -5.95 5.81
N LEU A 137 2.65 -4.64 5.68
CA LEU A 137 2.68 -3.72 6.82
C LEU A 137 1.35 -3.64 7.56
N ILE A 138 0.25 -3.53 6.83
CA ILE A 138 -1.10 -3.45 7.43
C ILE A 138 -1.47 -4.78 8.10
N SER A 139 -1.19 -5.92 7.48
CA SER A 139 -1.48 -7.23 8.08
C SER A 139 -0.71 -7.44 9.38
N PHE A 140 0.55 -6.98 9.45
CA PHE A 140 1.32 -6.94 10.69
C PHE A 140 0.65 -6.06 11.76
N LEU A 141 0.22 -4.85 11.41
CA LEU A 141 -0.44 -3.95 12.36
C LEU A 141 -1.77 -4.53 12.88
N LEU A 142 -2.52 -5.22 12.00
CA LEU A 142 -3.79 -5.83 12.36
C LEU A 142 -3.68 -6.93 13.40
N ILE A 143 -2.51 -7.55 13.60
CA ILE A 143 -2.25 -8.51 14.69
C ILE A 143 -2.54 -7.85 16.05
N PHE A 144 -2.12 -6.60 16.22
CA PHE A 144 -2.22 -5.87 17.49
C PHE A 144 -3.53 -5.09 17.63
N ILE A 145 -4.14 -4.68 16.50
CA ILE A 145 -5.33 -3.85 16.45
C ILE A 145 -6.58 -4.69 16.74
N PRO A 146 -7.46 -4.28 17.69
CA PRO A 146 -8.66 -5.03 18.05
C PRO A 146 -9.83 -4.78 17.08
N ALA A 147 -9.62 -4.97 15.77
CA ALA A 147 -10.60 -4.67 14.73
C ALA A 147 -11.83 -5.62 14.72
N HIS A 148 -11.79 -6.71 15.47
CA HIS A 148 -12.88 -7.69 15.62
C HIS A 148 -13.94 -7.32 16.68
N ARG A 149 -13.75 -6.19 17.40
CA ARG A 149 -14.70 -5.78 18.45
C ARG A 149 -16.05 -5.30 17.91
N ARG A 150 -16.17 -5.02 16.62
CA ARG A 150 -17.40 -4.54 15.95
C ARG A 150 -17.62 -5.27 14.64
N PHE A 151 -18.88 -5.45 14.27
CA PHE A 151 -19.29 -6.04 12.99
C PHE A 151 -18.51 -7.33 12.64
N SER A 152 -18.43 -8.27 13.61
CA SER A 152 -17.66 -9.50 13.47
C SER A 152 -18.41 -10.70 14.04
N LEU A 153 -18.09 -11.89 13.53
CA LEU A 153 -18.62 -13.14 14.08
C LEU A 153 -18.09 -13.41 15.50
N ASP A 154 -16.87 -12.98 15.81
CA ASP A 154 -16.34 -13.06 17.19
C ASP A 154 -17.16 -12.21 18.16
N ALA A 155 -17.56 -11.00 17.77
CA ALA A 155 -18.40 -10.13 18.59
C ALA A 155 -19.86 -10.62 18.66
N ALA A 156 -20.37 -11.30 17.63
CA ALA A 156 -21.69 -11.93 17.67
C ALA A 156 -21.72 -13.11 18.64
N ARG A 157 -20.63 -13.89 18.73
CA ARG A 157 -20.47 -15.01 19.66
C ARG A 157 -20.17 -14.57 21.10
N LYS A 158 -19.52 -13.42 21.27
CA LYS A 158 -19.14 -12.83 22.55
C LYS A 158 -19.60 -11.38 22.61
N PRO A 159 -20.89 -11.13 22.99
CA PRO A 159 -21.48 -9.79 22.95
C PRO A 159 -20.73 -8.76 23.79
N GLU A 160 -20.01 -9.17 24.83
CA GLU A 160 -19.14 -8.30 25.64
C GLU A 160 -18.05 -7.62 24.80
N LEU A 161 -17.54 -8.26 23.74
CA LEU A 161 -16.58 -7.62 22.84
C LEU A 161 -17.20 -6.40 22.15
N SER A 162 -18.47 -6.48 21.81
CA SER A 162 -19.18 -5.40 21.11
C SER A 162 -19.40 -4.16 21.98
N THR A 163 -19.32 -4.27 23.29
CA THR A 163 -19.44 -3.14 24.22
C THR A 163 -18.10 -2.48 24.51
N MET A 164 -16.99 -3.18 24.28
CA MET A 164 -15.65 -2.67 24.54
C MET A 164 -15.23 -1.58 23.52
N PRO A 165 -14.80 -0.40 23.98
CA PRO A 165 -14.20 0.59 23.07
C PRO A 165 -12.83 0.12 22.59
N VAL A 166 -12.35 0.73 21.51
CA VAL A 166 -10.99 0.50 21.01
C VAL A 166 -10.09 1.67 21.39
N PRO A 167 -8.78 1.46 21.61
CA PRO A 167 -7.88 2.55 21.90
C PRO A 167 -7.63 3.43 20.66
N ALA A 168 -7.54 4.74 20.85
CA ALA A 168 -7.36 5.70 19.75
C ALA A 168 -6.09 5.42 18.91
N TRP A 169 -5.01 4.92 19.53
CA TRP A 169 -3.78 4.60 18.80
C TRP A 169 -4.01 3.62 17.65
N SER A 170 -4.94 2.68 17.78
CA SER A 170 -5.21 1.69 16.74
C SER A 170 -5.78 2.32 15.45
N VAL A 171 -6.59 3.37 15.59
CA VAL A 171 -7.11 4.15 14.46
C VAL A 171 -6.01 5.05 13.88
N TRP A 172 -5.28 5.76 14.75
CA TRP A 172 -4.24 6.70 14.32
C TRP A 172 -3.07 6.01 13.65
N LEU A 173 -2.72 4.80 14.09
CA LEU A 173 -1.64 4.02 13.48
C LEU A 173 -1.99 3.61 12.05
N LEU A 174 -3.24 3.17 11.79
CA LEU A 174 -3.70 2.89 10.42
C LEU A 174 -3.80 4.15 9.57
N ARG A 175 -4.29 5.27 10.13
CA ARG A 175 -4.32 6.55 9.44
C ARG A 175 -2.93 7.00 9.00
N PHE A 176 -1.97 6.88 9.91
CA PHE A 176 -0.56 7.17 9.62
C PHE A 176 -0.05 6.22 8.52
N GLN A 177 -0.24 4.91 8.67
CA GLN A 177 0.24 3.93 7.71
C GLN A 177 -0.34 4.12 6.30
N ILE A 178 -1.61 4.51 6.19
CA ILE A 178 -2.25 4.84 4.90
C ILE A 178 -1.72 6.17 4.36
N GLY A 179 -1.36 7.11 5.21
CA GLY A 179 -0.79 8.40 4.80
C GLY A 179 0.63 8.30 4.22
N VAL A 180 1.43 7.36 4.71
CA VAL A 180 2.84 7.19 4.34
C VAL A 180 3.05 7.01 2.83
N PRO A 181 2.38 6.05 2.14
CA PRO A 181 2.59 5.86 0.70
C PRO A 181 2.17 7.07 -0.15
N PHE A 182 1.13 7.80 0.23
CA PHE A 182 0.76 9.03 -0.45
C PHE A 182 1.85 10.10 -0.28
N PHE A 183 2.22 10.40 0.95
CA PHE A 183 3.18 11.44 1.25
C PHE A 183 4.54 11.20 0.59
N PHE A 184 5.11 9.99 0.76
CA PHE A 184 6.40 9.66 0.16
C PHE A 184 6.31 9.41 -1.35
N GLY A 185 5.19 8.93 -1.86
CA GLY A 185 4.93 8.88 -3.30
C GLY A 185 4.92 10.27 -3.93
N GLY A 186 4.37 11.27 -3.23
CA GLY A 186 4.43 12.67 -3.63
C GLY A 186 5.85 13.24 -3.59
N ILE A 187 6.61 12.97 -2.51
CA ILE A 187 8.03 13.38 -2.40
C ILE A 187 8.86 12.76 -3.53
N ALA A 188 8.67 11.48 -3.83
CA ALA A 188 9.41 10.78 -4.88
C ALA A 188 9.15 11.39 -6.27
N LYS A 189 7.99 11.99 -6.50
CA LYS A 189 7.64 12.73 -7.72
C LYS A 189 8.30 14.11 -7.82
N LEU A 190 8.96 14.63 -6.78
CA LEU A 190 9.70 15.89 -6.81
C LEU A 190 11.10 15.68 -7.42
N ASN A 191 11.17 15.04 -8.57
CA ASN A 191 12.39 14.86 -9.35
C ASN A 191 12.30 15.58 -10.71
N SER A 192 13.43 15.83 -11.34
CA SER A 192 13.52 16.64 -12.56
C SER A 192 12.75 16.05 -13.74
N ASP A 193 12.71 14.73 -13.88
CA ASP A 193 12.04 14.08 -14.99
C ASP A 193 10.53 14.19 -14.83
N TRP A 194 10.02 13.82 -13.65
CA TRP A 194 8.60 13.94 -13.36
C TRP A 194 8.09 15.37 -13.54
N LEU A 195 8.80 16.37 -12.98
CA LEU A 195 8.38 17.77 -13.07
C LEU A 195 8.41 18.34 -14.51
N ARG A 196 9.11 17.68 -15.44
CA ARG A 196 9.04 17.96 -16.88
C ARG A 196 7.93 17.21 -17.61
N GLY A 197 7.17 16.39 -16.90
CA GLY A 197 6.08 15.58 -17.44
C GLY A 197 6.51 14.19 -17.91
N GLU A 198 7.75 13.75 -17.63
CA GLU A 198 8.23 12.40 -17.96
C GLU A 198 8.14 11.44 -16.76
N PRO A 199 7.74 10.20 -16.96
CA PRO A 199 7.37 9.54 -18.22
C PRO A 199 5.88 9.66 -18.58
N LEU A 200 5.10 10.50 -17.90
CA LEU A 200 3.66 10.60 -18.10
C LEU A 200 3.29 10.95 -19.55
N ARG A 201 4.13 11.79 -20.20
CA ARG A 201 3.93 12.17 -21.60
C ARG A 201 3.99 10.94 -22.52
N SER A 202 5.00 10.07 -22.37
CA SER A 202 5.12 8.84 -23.15
C SER A 202 3.95 7.89 -22.87
N TRP A 203 3.57 7.70 -21.63
CA TRP A 203 2.45 6.83 -21.28
C TRP A 203 1.11 7.34 -21.82
N LEU A 204 0.86 8.65 -21.78
CA LEU A 204 -0.34 9.22 -22.36
C LEU A 204 -0.36 9.12 -23.89
N ALA A 205 0.81 9.21 -24.54
CA ALA A 205 0.92 9.03 -25.99
C ALA A 205 0.57 7.59 -26.43
N GLU A 206 0.91 6.58 -25.63
CA GLU A 206 0.51 5.18 -25.89
C GLU A 206 -1.01 4.95 -25.68
N PHE A 207 -1.67 5.83 -24.95
CA PHE A 207 -3.08 5.72 -24.60
C PHE A 207 -4.05 6.24 -25.69
N LEU A 208 -3.58 6.39 -26.92
CA LEU A 208 -4.25 7.03 -28.06
C LEU A 208 -5.47 6.25 -28.65
N GLY A 209 -6.06 5.31 -27.92
CA GLY A 209 -7.26 4.57 -28.36
C GLY A 209 -8.60 5.29 -28.20
N PHE A 210 -8.63 6.55 -27.75
CA PHE A 210 -9.86 7.34 -27.57
C PHE A 210 -9.83 8.61 -28.44
N PRO A 211 -10.47 8.64 -29.62
CA PRO A 211 -10.37 9.75 -30.57
C PRO A 211 -10.71 11.14 -29.99
N PHE A 212 -11.63 11.21 -29.01
CA PHE A 212 -12.01 12.47 -28.37
C PHE A 212 -11.01 12.96 -27.30
N LEU A 213 -10.30 12.03 -26.67
CA LEU A 213 -9.35 12.33 -25.59
C LEU A 213 -7.92 12.47 -26.12
N GLU A 214 -7.65 11.98 -27.32
CA GLU A 214 -6.33 11.99 -27.95
C GLU A 214 -5.72 13.41 -28.01
N ARG A 215 -6.47 14.39 -28.53
CA ARG A 215 -6.04 15.79 -28.58
C ARG A 215 -5.78 16.38 -27.19
N TRP A 216 -6.56 15.96 -26.19
CA TRP A 216 -6.40 16.42 -24.81
C TRP A 216 -5.15 15.84 -24.16
N PHE A 217 -4.94 14.55 -24.28
CA PHE A 217 -3.76 13.86 -23.71
C PHE A 217 -2.46 14.21 -24.45
N ALA A 218 -2.51 14.61 -25.71
CA ALA A 218 -1.37 15.15 -26.44
C ALA A 218 -1.03 16.61 -26.05
N SER A 219 -1.90 17.30 -25.33
CA SER A 219 -1.68 18.68 -24.93
C SER A 219 -0.69 18.78 -23.78
N GLU A 220 0.36 19.58 -23.94
CA GLU A 220 1.39 19.85 -22.92
C GLU A 220 0.75 20.36 -21.61
N THR A 221 -0.27 21.20 -21.72
CA THR A 221 -1.01 21.73 -20.56
C THR A 221 -1.67 20.61 -19.76
N VAL A 222 -2.25 19.62 -20.43
CA VAL A 222 -2.90 18.47 -19.76
C VAL A 222 -1.84 17.56 -19.13
N VAL A 223 -0.75 17.26 -19.83
CA VAL A 223 0.37 16.48 -19.29
C VAL A 223 0.90 17.12 -18.01
N LEU A 224 1.25 18.41 -18.05
CA LEU A 224 1.76 19.13 -16.88
C LEU A 224 0.70 19.27 -15.79
N GLY A 225 -0.57 19.52 -16.14
CA GLY A 225 -1.68 19.55 -15.19
C GLY A 225 -1.84 18.22 -14.44
N MET A 226 -1.75 17.09 -15.11
CA MET A 226 -1.79 15.76 -14.49
C MET A 226 -0.54 15.49 -13.67
N THR A 227 0.64 15.89 -14.16
CA THR A 227 1.93 15.76 -13.46
C THR A 227 1.91 16.47 -12.11
N TYR A 228 1.63 17.77 -12.11
CA TYR A 228 1.59 18.56 -10.88
C TYR A 228 0.36 18.21 -10.02
N GLY A 229 -0.77 17.89 -10.65
CA GLY A 229 -1.97 17.41 -9.96
C GLY A 229 -1.71 16.14 -9.15
N ALA A 230 -0.97 15.18 -9.70
CA ALA A 230 -0.57 13.98 -8.99
C ALA A 230 0.32 14.29 -7.78
N VAL A 231 1.32 15.17 -7.93
CA VAL A 231 2.17 15.64 -6.81
C VAL A 231 1.32 16.27 -5.70
N ILE A 232 0.43 17.20 -6.07
CA ILE A 232 -0.40 17.92 -5.11
C ILE A 232 -1.34 16.95 -4.37
N ILE A 233 -2.01 16.06 -5.10
CA ILE A 233 -2.92 15.09 -4.50
C ILE A 233 -2.17 14.19 -3.52
N ASP A 234 -1.04 13.63 -3.92
CA ASP A 234 -0.25 12.74 -3.06
C ASP A 234 0.24 13.46 -1.79
N LEU A 235 0.71 14.70 -1.90
CA LEU A 235 1.22 15.44 -0.74
C LEU A 235 0.13 15.99 0.18
N VAL A 236 -1.05 16.34 -0.37
CA VAL A 236 -2.03 17.17 0.35
C VAL A 236 -3.31 16.41 0.71
N ALA A 237 -3.73 15.42 -0.09
CA ALA A 237 -5.05 14.81 0.06
C ALA A 237 -5.29 14.20 1.45
N VAL A 238 -4.30 13.51 2.03
CA VAL A 238 -4.41 12.92 3.37
C VAL A 238 -4.62 14.00 4.44
N PHE A 239 -3.93 15.12 4.35
CA PHE A 239 -4.10 16.25 5.28
C PHE A 239 -5.47 16.90 5.12
N LEU A 240 -5.97 17.05 3.87
CA LEU A 240 -7.32 17.50 3.61
C LEU A 240 -8.36 16.57 4.23
N MET A 241 -8.13 15.26 4.17
CA MET A 241 -9.04 14.27 4.76
C MET A 241 -9.01 14.25 6.29
N LEU A 242 -7.92 14.63 6.93
CA LEU A 242 -7.83 14.79 8.38
C LEU A 242 -8.63 16.00 8.87
N ASN A 243 -8.76 17.04 8.05
CA ASN A 243 -9.55 18.20 8.39
C ASN A 243 -11.04 17.97 8.08
N ARG A 244 -11.90 18.26 9.04
CA ARG A 244 -13.36 18.02 8.93
C ARG A 244 -14.03 18.81 7.80
N ARG A 245 -13.53 20.03 7.49
CA ARG A 245 -14.11 20.91 6.46
C ARG A 245 -13.76 20.49 5.05
N THR A 246 -12.56 19.96 4.85
CA THR A 246 -12.02 19.63 3.53
C THR A 246 -12.04 18.12 3.24
N ARG A 247 -12.40 17.27 4.21
CA ARG A 247 -12.36 15.81 4.14
C ARG A 247 -13.00 15.23 2.89
N VAL A 248 -14.21 15.65 2.60
CA VAL A 248 -14.98 15.10 1.47
C VAL A 248 -14.33 15.47 0.14
N PHE A 249 -13.84 16.71 0.01
CA PHE A 249 -13.14 17.17 -1.19
C PHE A 249 -11.82 16.42 -1.38
N GLY A 250 -11.04 16.21 -0.29
CA GLY A 250 -9.83 15.38 -0.32
C GLY A 250 -10.13 13.95 -0.73
N TYR A 251 -11.22 13.37 -0.23
CA TYR A 251 -11.60 12.01 -0.58
C TYR A 251 -12.09 11.89 -2.03
N LEU A 252 -12.88 12.83 -2.53
CA LEU A 252 -13.29 12.87 -3.94
C LEU A 252 -12.09 13.01 -4.89
N ALA A 253 -11.13 13.87 -4.53
CA ALA A 253 -9.88 13.99 -5.28
C ALA A 253 -9.11 12.66 -5.32
N LEU A 254 -9.04 11.94 -4.19
CA LEU A 254 -8.43 10.61 -4.14
C LEU A 254 -9.20 9.56 -4.94
N ILE A 255 -10.53 9.58 -4.94
CA ILE A 255 -11.32 8.69 -5.79
C ILE A 255 -10.98 8.93 -7.26
N VAL A 256 -11.06 10.18 -7.73
CA VAL A 256 -10.75 10.53 -9.14
C VAL A 256 -9.32 10.10 -9.49
N PHE A 257 -8.35 10.41 -8.63
CA PHE A 257 -6.95 10.04 -8.82
C PHE A 257 -6.76 8.52 -8.92
N ASN A 258 -7.37 7.74 -8.03
CA ASN A 258 -7.24 6.28 -8.04
C ASN A 258 -7.99 5.65 -9.23
N LEU A 259 -9.16 6.17 -9.64
CA LEU A 259 -9.86 5.71 -10.84
C LEU A 259 -9.05 6.01 -12.11
N MET A 260 -8.41 7.18 -12.18
CA MET A 260 -7.51 7.52 -13.28
C MET A 260 -6.29 6.59 -13.30
N ASN A 261 -5.68 6.32 -12.16
CA ASN A 261 -4.58 5.36 -12.05
C ASN A 261 -5.00 3.94 -12.45
N ALA A 262 -6.18 3.49 -12.05
CA ALA A 262 -6.72 2.19 -12.46
C ALA A 262 -6.94 2.10 -13.97
N ARG A 263 -7.25 3.23 -14.62
CA ARG A 263 -7.46 3.27 -16.08
C ARG A 263 -6.18 3.37 -16.88
N LEU A 264 -5.21 4.15 -16.40
CA LEU A 264 -3.94 4.40 -17.10
C LEU A 264 -2.92 3.29 -16.87
N PHE A 265 -2.98 2.60 -15.73
CA PHE A 265 -1.95 1.64 -15.33
C PHE A 265 -2.57 0.32 -14.88
N VAL A 266 -1.96 -0.78 -15.29
CA VAL A 266 -2.35 -2.12 -14.83
C VAL A 266 -1.74 -2.38 -13.44
N ILE A 267 -2.31 -1.76 -12.41
CA ILE A 267 -1.80 -1.80 -11.02
C ILE A 267 -2.67 -2.64 -10.07
N GLY A 268 -3.46 -3.54 -10.64
CA GLY A 268 -4.22 -4.55 -9.89
C GLY A 268 -5.20 -3.95 -8.87
N ILE A 269 -5.19 -4.52 -7.67
CA ILE A 269 -6.12 -4.13 -6.59
C ILE A 269 -5.80 -2.79 -5.92
N PHE A 270 -4.65 -2.18 -6.21
CA PHE A 270 -4.14 -1.05 -5.43
C PHE A 270 -5.07 0.17 -5.37
N PRO A 271 -5.61 0.68 -6.49
CA PRO A 271 -6.52 1.82 -6.47
C PRO A 271 -7.80 1.54 -5.65
N TRP A 272 -8.33 0.34 -5.79
CA TRP A 272 -9.54 -0.11 -5.11
C TRP A 272 -9.32 -0.25 -3.61
N PHE A 273 -8.17 -0.81 -3.24
CA PHE A 273 -7.75 -0.91 -1.86
C PHE A 273 -7.61 0.48 -1.22
N LEU A 274 -6.97 1.44 -1.91
CA LEU A 274 -6.79 2.79 -1.39
C LEU A 274 -8.11 3.55 -1.25
N ILE A 275 -9.05 3.43 -2.19
CA ILE A 275 -10.39 4.03 -2.08
C ILE A 275 -11.09 3.53 -0.80
N ALA A 276 -11.03 2.23 -0.52
CA ALA A 276 -11.65 1.66 0.67
C ALA A 276 -10.87 1.98 1.95
N ALA A 277 -9.53 1.87 1.92
CA ALA A 277 -8.68 2.05 3.09
C ALA A 277 -8.65 3.49 3.60
N THR A 278 -8.70 4.48 2.72
CA THR A 278 -8.72 5.90 3.09
C THR A 278 -9.97 6.31 3.86
N LEU A 279 -11.04 5.52 3.85
CA LEU A 279 -12.22 5.72 4.71
C LEU A 279 -11.91 5.62 6.20
N ILE A 280 -10.76 5.07 6.62
CA ILE A 280 -10.29 5.12 8.01
C ILE A 280 -10.01 6.56 8.48
N LEU A 281 -9.81 7.51 7.54
CA LEU A 281 -9.60 8.94 7.83
C LEU A 281 -10.91 9.66 8.19
N PHE A 282 -12.08 9.05 7.92
CA PHE A 282 -13.38 9.57 8.33
C PHE A 282 -13.59 9.42 9.85
N PRO A 283 -14.65 10.03 10.43
CA PRO A 283 -14.96 9.88 11.87
C PRO A 283 -15.11 8.40 12.26
N GLN A 284 -14.67 8.02 13.48
CA GLN A 284 -14.61 6.61 13.86
C GLN A 284 -16.01 5.93 13.88
N ASP A 285 -17.07 6.69 14.04
CA ASP A 285 -18.47 6.21 14.12
C ASP A 285 -19.23 6.30 12.78
N TRP A 286 -18.59 6.74 11.69
CA TRP A 286 -19.28 6.94 10.40
C TRP A 286 -20.08 5.72 9.93
N PRO A 287 -19.59 4.45 10.05
CA PRO A 287 -20.36 3.32 9.56
C PRO A 287 -21.67 3.13 10.33
N ARG A 288 -21.66 3.39 11.63
CA ARG A 288 -22.89 3.32 12.44
C ARG A 288 -23.88 4.42 12.09
N ARG A 289 -23.37 5.63 11.82
CA ARG A 289 -24.23 6.74 11.40
C ARG A 289 -24.93 6.40 10.09
N VAL A 290 -24.18 5.91 9.11
CA VAL A 290 -24.74 5.47 7.82
C VAL A 290 -25.79 4.38 8.00
N LEU A 291 -25.45 3.32 8.74
CA LEU A 291 -26.40 2.21 8.99
C LEU A 291 -27.67 2.66 9.72
N ARG A 292 -27.55 3.54 10.71
CA ARG A 292 -28.70 4.11 11.41
C ARG A 292 -29.58 4.94 10.48
N ASP A 293 -28.98 5.78 9.65
CA ASP A 293 -29.71 6.68 8.77
C ASP A 293 -30.39 5.90 7.62
N ILE A 294 -29.76 4.82 7.14
CA ILE A 294 -30.39 3.86 6.22
C ILE A 294 -31.62 3.21 6.89
N LYS A 295 -31.47 2.70 8.12
CA LYS A 295 -32.55 2.03 8.85
C LYS A 295 -33.74 2.98 9.12
N ASN A 296 -33.45 4.23 9.46
CA ASN A 296 -34.47 5.23 9.80
C ASN A 296 -35.01 5.95 8.55
N ARG A 297 -34.57 5.59 7.33
CA ARG A 297 -34.96 6.24 6.08
C ARG A 297 -34.91 7.77 6.15
N HIS A 298 -33.83 8.32 6.70
CA HIS A 298 -33.65 9.78 6.83
C HIS A 298 -33.69 10.44 5.46
N HIS A 299 -34.76 11.16 5.17
CA HIS A 299 -35.16 11.62 3.84
C HIS A 299 -34.10 12.39 3.05
N PHE A 300 -33.19 13.07 3.71
CA PHE A 300 -32.21 13.91 3.02
C PHE A 300 -30.91 13.18 2.63
N ARG A 301 -30.43 12.24 3.47
CA ARG A 301 -29.12 11.59 3.22
C ARG A 301 -29.26 10.28 2.45
N PHE A 302 -30.42 9.65 2.49
CA PHE A 302 -30.66 8.42 1.76
C PHE A 302 -30.60 8.59 0.24
N PRO A 303 -31.24 9.62 -0.39
CA PRO A 303 -31.07 9.89 -1.81
C PRO A 303 -29.61 10.15 -2.23
N ALA A 304 -28.83 10.86 -1.41
CA ALA A 304 -27.40 11.12 -1.70
C ALA A 304 -26.59 9.81 -1.72
N LEU A 305 -26.85 8.89 -0.79
CA LEU A 305 -26.25 7.55 -0.79
C LEU A 305 -26.60 6.77 -2.06
N VAL A 306 -27.88 6.76 -2.46
CA VAL A 306 -28.34 6.04 -3.65
C VAL A 306 -27.74 6.61 -4.92
N ILE A 307 -27.80 7.93 -5.09
CA ILE A 307 -27.22 8.61 -6.27
C ILE A 307 -25.71 8.37 -6.30
N GLY A 308 -25.02 8.53 -5.17
CA GLY A 308 -23.58 8.26 -5.06
C GLY A 308 -23.23 6.81 -5.39
N ALA A 309 -24.03 5.85 -4.92
CA ALA A 309 -23.84 4.43 -5.25
C ALA A 309 -24.01 4.15 -6.72
N ILE A 310 -25.08 4.66 -7.35
CA ILE A 310 -25.33 4.50 -8.79
C ILE A 310 -24.19 5.13 -9.60
N THR A 311 -23.78 6.35 -9.28
CA THR A 311 -22.70 7.05 -9.96
C THR A 311 -21.37 6.31 -9.82
N GLY A 312 -21.03 5.87 -8.62
CA GLY A 312 -19.79 5.12 -8.37
C GLY A 312 -19.80 3.74 -9.03
N PHE A 313 -20.94 3.07 -9.07
CA PHE A 313 -21.11 1.81 -9.79
C PHE A 313 -20.89 2.01 -11.28
N ALA A 314 -21.53 3.01 -11.88
CA ALA A 314 -21.39 3.31 -13.31
C ALA A 314 -19.94 3.68 -13.66
N LEU A 315 -19.28 4.50 -12.85
CA LEU A 315 -17.87 4.86 -13.04
C LEU A 315 -16.95 3.63 -12.96
N GLY A 316 -17.19 2.74 -11.99
CA GLY A 316 -16.43 1.50 -11.85
C GLY A 316 -16.65 0.51 -12.98
N ALA A 317 -17.87 0.46 -13.52
CA ALA A 317 -18.24 -0.42 -14.65
C ALA A 317 -17.64 0.03 -15.98
N LEU A 318 -17.31 1.31 -16.15
CA LEU A 318 -16.67 1.85 -17.35
C LEU A 318 -15.17 1.54 -17.44
N LEU A 319 -14.58 0.96 -16.40
CA LEU A 319 -13.16 0.62 -16.40
C LEU A 319 -12.94 -0.74 -17.08
N PRO A 320 -11.98 -0.83 -18.01
CA PRO A 320 -11.72 -2.05 -18.73
C PRO A 320 -10.82 -2.99 -17.93
N ASP A 321 -11.37 -3.82 -17.14
CA ASP A 321 -10.72 -5.06 -16.68
C ASP A 321 -11.84 -6.05 -16.45
N GLY A 322 -11.98 -6.94 -17.42
CA GLY A 322 -13.08 -7.83 -17.58
C GLY A 322 -13.72 -8.35 -16.29
N PHE A 323 -14.98 -8.05 -16.11
CA PHE A 323 -15.93 -8.75 -15.24
C PHE A 323 -15.60 -8.92 -13.75
N SER A 324 -14.91 -7.99 -13.12
CA SER A 324 -14.88 -7.98 -11.65
C SER A 324 -15.99 -7.06 -11.13
N LEU A 325 -17.02 -7.63 -10.50
CA LEU A 325 -18.04 -6.87 -9.76
C LEU A 325 -17.46 -6.03 -8.62
N MET A 326 -16.21 -6.29 -8.24
CA MET A 326 -15.53 -5.56 -7.17
C MET A 326 -15.24 -4.10 -7.54
N HIS A 327 -14.88 -3.81 -8.80
CA HIS A 327 -14.62 -2.44 -9.25
C HIS A 327 -15.83 -1.53 -9.07
N PRO A 328 -17.02 -1.86 -9.67
CA PRO A 328 -18.21 -1.05 -9.48
C PRO A 328 -18.71 -1.04 -8.03
N LEU A 329 -18.56 -2.12 -7.26
CA LEU A 329 -18.97 -2.14 -5.86
C LEU A 329 -18.14 -1.19 -4.99
N ILE A 330 -16.81 -1.22 -5.13
CA ILE A 330 -15.93 -0.31 -4.36
C ILE A 330 -16.16 1.14 -4.79
N GLY A 331 -16.31 1.39 -6.09
CA GLY A 331 -16.68 2.69 -6.62
C GLY A 331 -18.01 3.18 -6.04
N ALA A 332 -19.03 2.32 -6.04
CA ALA A 332 -20.34 2.62 -5.47
C ALA A 332 -20.26 3.00 -3.99
N ILE A 333 -19.56 2.19 -3.19
CA ILE A 333 -19.38 2.45 -1.76
C ILE A 333 -18.63 3.76 -1.53
N GLY A 334 -17.53 3.99 -2.24
CA GLY A 334 -16.71 5.19 -2.09
C GLY A 334 -17.49 6.47 -2.39
N VAL A 335 -18.12 6.53 -3.56
CA VAL A 335 -18.89 7.72 -3.99
C VAL A 335 -20.14 7.93 -3.14
N ALA A 336 -20.83 6.82 -2.73
CA ALA A 336 -21.99 6.93 -1.84
C ALA A 336 -21.62 7.53 -0.47
N ILE A 337 -20.48 7.12 0.09
CA ILE A 337 -20.01 7.65 1.37
C ILE A 337 -19.56 9.11 1.22
N ALA A 338 -18.90 9.47 0.11
CA ALA A 338 -18.58 10.86 -0.18
C ALA A 338 -19.84 11.73 -0.26
N ALA A 339 -20.85 11.28 -1.03
CA ALA A 339 -22.13 11.97 -1.17
C ALA A 339 -22.88 12.13 0.17
N TYR A 340 -22.86 11.09 1.01
CA TYR A 340 -23.47 11.12 2.36
C TYR A 340 -22.85 12.20 3.26
N HIS A 341 -21.56 12.48 3.11
CA HIS A 341 -20.84 13.44 3.93
C HIS A 341 -20.72 14.85 3.29
N LEU A 342 -21.26 15.06 2.08
CA LEU A 342 -21.12 16.32 1.35
C LEU A 342 -21.68 17.54 2.10
N ASP A 343 -22.69 17.36 2.94
CA ASP A 343 -23.31 18.46 3.70
C ASP A 343 -22.53 18.83 4.99
N GLU A 344 -21.60 17.97 5.46
CA GLU A 344 -20.84 18.25 6.69
C GLU A 344 -19.99 19.51 6.62
N PRO A 345 -19.25 19.81 5.52
CA PRO A 345 -18.47 21.05 5.40
C PRO A 345 -19.33 22.31 5.49
N PHE A 346 -20.49 22.32 4.79
CA PHE A 346 -21.34 23.50 4.69
C PHE A 346 -22.03 23.84 6.01
N LYS A 347 -22.61 22.85 6.70
CA LYS A 347 -23.25 23.05 8.03
C LYS A 347 -22.29 23.58 9.08
N ARG A 348 -21.01 23.26 9.00
CA ARG A 348 -19.99 23.66 9.98
C ARG A 348 -19.37 25.02 9.67
N MET A 349 -19.34 25.43 8.40
CA MET A 349 -18.99 26.81 8.06
C MET A 349 -19.97 27.82 8.66
N GLU A 350 -21.24 27.42 8.78
CA GLU A 350 -22.29 28.24 9.43
C GLU A 350 -22.13 28.29 10.97
N GLN A 351 -21.53 27.27 11.58
CA GLN A 351 -21.40 27.14 13.05
C GLN A 351 -20.11 27.70 13.65
N GLY A 352 -19.16 28.18 12.84
CA GLY A 352 -17.94 28.84 13.31
C GLY A 352 -16.94 27.96 14.09
N ASP A 353 -17.03 26.64 13.98
CA ASP A 353 -16.22 25.69 14.76
C ASP A 353 -14.71 25.78 14.46
N ALA A 354 -13.93 25.98 15.51
CA ALA A 354 -12.47 26.00 15.49
C ALA A 354 -11.87 24.62 15.10
N LEU A 355 -10.61 24.65 14.71
CA LEU A 355 -9.79 23.48 14.33
C LEU A 355 -9.65 22.50 15.52
N GLU A 356 -10.61 21.62 15.73
CA GLU A 356 -10.44 20.50 16.65
C GLU A 356 -9.83 19.31 15.92
N LEU A 357 -8.72 18.79 16.46
CA LEU A 357 -8.19 17.49 16.05
C LEU A 357 -9.31 16.44 16.17
N PRO A 358 -9.47 15.51 15.20
CA PRO A 358 -10.65 14.64 15.09
C PRO A 358 -10.65 13.47 16.10
N VAL A 359 -10.52 13.79 17.36
CA VAL A 359 -10.82 12.86 18.46
C VAL A 359 -12.29 13.10 18.80
N THR A 360 -13.20 12.44 18.08
CA THR A 360 -14.60 12.46 18.50
C THR A 360 -14.70 11.76 19.86
N PRO A 361 -15.17 12.43 20.89
CA PRO A 361 -15.48 11.76 22.17
C PRO A 361 -16.47 10.62 21.90
N VAL A 362 -16.28 9.50 22.57
CA VAL A 362 -17.29 8.43 22.60
C VAL A 362 -18.61 9.09 22.99
N PRO A 363 -19.72 8.90 22.24
CA PRO A 363 -21.02 9.46 22.61
C PRO A 363 -21.33 9.12 24.07
N ARG A 364 -21.88 10.06 24.82
CA ARG A 364 -22.21 9.87 26.26
C ARG A 364 -23.01 8.62 26.52
N SER A 365 -23.84 8.16 25.58
CA SER A 365 -24.60 6.91 25.62
C SER A 365 -23.75 5.64 25.50
N SER A 366 -22.49 5.69 25.01
CA SER A 366 -21.56 4.55 24.91
C SER A 366 -20.39 4.66 25.89
N ARG A 367 -20.44 5.54 26.88
CA ARG A 367 -19.58 5.43 28.06
C ARG A 367 -20.03 4.17 28.80
N SER A 368 -19.40 3.05 28.52
CA SER A 368 -19.48 1.87 29.37
C SER A 368 -18.88 2.27 30.72
N THR A 369 -19.71 2.75 31.60
CA THR A 369 -19.42 2.92 33.01
C THR A 369 -19.57 1.56 33.66
N ILE A 370 -18.48 0.85 33.82
CA ILE A 370 -18.48 -0.24 34.82
C ILE A 370 -18.27 0.47 36.13
N LEU A 371 -19.33 0.46 36.98
CA LEU A 371 -19.33 1.08 38.31
C LEU A 371 -19.03 2.61 38.35
N GLY A 372 -19.53 3.39 37.39
CA GLY A 372 -19.41 4.86 37.43
C GLY A 372 -18.04 5.44 37.13
N GLN A 373 -17.03 4.63 36.82
CA GLN A 373 -15.69 5.08 36.46
C GLN A 373 -15.45 5.03 34.93
N PRO A 374 -14.73 6.01 34.31
CA PRO A 374 -14.38 5.98 32.93
C PRO A 374 -13.47 4.76 32.65
N VAL A 375 -13.86 3.90 31.71
CA VAL A 375 -13.03 2.78 31.28
C VAL A 375 -11.71 3.34 30.72
N ARG A 376 -10.62 3.16 31.46
CA ARG A 376 -9.27 3.48 31.01
C ARG A 376 -8.69 2.25 30.33
N ILE A 377 -8.27 2.36 29.08
CA ILE A 377 -7.50 1.32 28.40
C ILE A 377 -6.03 1.52 28.77
N PRO A 378 -5.40 0.61 29.56
CA PRO A 378 -4.04 0.81 29.97
C PRO A 378 -3.10 0.69 28.75
N LEU A 379 -2.39 1.76 28.43
CA LEU A 379 -1.29 1.73 27.46
C LEU A 379 0.02 1.82 28.25
N ARG A 380 0.83 0.76 28.19
CA ARG A 380 2.11 0.71 28.90
C ARG A 380 3.14 1.57 28.16
N SER A 381 4.09 2.15 28.89
CA SER A 381 5.12 3.03 28.30
C SER A 381 5.95 2.36 27.20
N TRP A 382 6.24 1.07 27.31
CA TRP A 382 6.94 0.33 26.26
C TRP A 382 6.16 0.28 24.93
N ALA A 383 4.83 0.29 24.97
CA ALA A 383 4.00 0.31 23.76
C ALA A 383 4.14 1.66 23.02
N LEU A 384 4.34 2.78 23.73
CA LEU A 384 4.69 4.06 23.09
C LEU A 384 6.05 3.98 22.38
N VAL A 385 7.01 3.31 22.98
CA VAL A 385 8.33 3.12 22.35
C VAL A 385 8.19 2.34 21.06
N LEU A 386 7.43 1.23 21.07
CA LEU A 386 7.20 0.43 19.86
C LEU A 386 6.45 1.22 18.79
N LEU A 387 5.42 1.99 19.16
CA LEU A 387 4.73 2.89 18.24
C LEU A 387 5.67 3.96 17.68
N GLY A 388 6.53 4.52 18.52
CA GLY A 388 7.55 5.48 18.09
C GLY A 388 8.56 4.88 17.14
N VAL A 389 9.09 3.70 17.43
CA VAL A 389 10.01 2.96 16.55
C VAL A 389 9.34 2.67 15.21
N TRP A 390 8.07 2.20 15.21
CA TRP A 390 7.32 2.00 13.98
C TRP A 390 7.25 3.26 13.13
N VAL A 391 6.87 4.39 13.74
CA VAL A 391 6.78 5.68 13.05
C VAL A 391 8.13 6.09 12.48
N VAL A 392 9.20 5.98 13.25
CA VAL A 392 10.56 6.32 12.80
C VAL A 392 10.98 5.44 11.62
N VAL A 393 10.77 4.13 11.70
CA VAL A 393 11.08 3.20 10.60
C VAL A 393 10.32 3.59 9.33
N GLN A 394 9.01 3.87 9.44
CA GLN A 394 8.19 4.25 8.28
C GLN A 394 8.55 5.63 7.70
N LEU A 395 9.20 6.51 8.46
CA LEU A 395 9.68 7.82 7.98
C LEU A 395 11.10 7.74 7.39
N VAL A 396 11.96 6.90 7.96
CA VAL A 396 13.37 6.79 7.55
C VAL A 396 13.53 5.86 6.34
N MET A 397 12.80 4.74 6.32
CA MET A 397 12.93 3.74 5.25
C MET A 397 12.71 4.32 3.84
N PRO A 398 11.71 5.18 3.59
CA PRO A 398 11.49 5.76 2.27
C PRO A 398 12.60 6.69 1.77
N ILE A 399 13.30 7.34 2.67
CA ILE A 399 14.35 8.32 2.31
C ILE A 399 15.77 7.74 2.37
N ARG A 400 15.94 6.46 2.72
CA ARG A 400 17.27 5.83 2.86
C ARG A 400 18.09 5.86 1.56
N HIS A 401 17.43 5.86 0.40
CA HIS A 401 18.11 5.98 -0.91
C HIS A 401 18.93 7.27 -1.04
N LEU A 402 18.61 8.33 -0.30
CA LEU A 402 19.39 9.58 -0.28
C LEU A 402 20.79 9.40 0.35
N ALA A 403 21.00 8.33 1.13
CA ALA A 403 22.29 7.98 1.70
C ALA A 403 23.12 7.05 0.80
N ILE A 404 22.55 6.56 -0.31
CA ILE A 404 23.21 5.66 -1.26
C ILE A 404 23.70 6.50 -2.44
N PRO A 405 25.00 6.40 -2.82
CA PRO A 405 25.53 7.14 -3.96
C PRO A 405 24.88 6.73 -5.30
N GLY A 406 24.63 7.70 -6.17
CA GLY A 406 24.06 7.46 -7.50
C GLY A 406 22.60 7.88 -7.62
N ASP A 407 22.09 7.80 -8.85
CA ASP A 407 20.70 8.09 -9.16
C ASP A 407 19.86 6.81 -8.95
N VAL A 408 18.97 6.84 -7.96
CA VAL A 408 18.05 5.74 -7.66
C VAL A 408 17.16 5.37 -8.87
N GLY A 409 16.89 6.31 -9.77
CA GLY A 409 16.18 6.04 -11.02
C GLY A 409 16.97 5.13 -11.95
N TRP A 410 18.30 5.22 -11.90
CA TRP A 410 19.21 4.43 -12.72
C TRP A 410 19.71 3.16 -12.04
N THR A 411 20.25 3.25 -10.82
CA THR A 411 20.83 2.11 -10.11
C THR A 411 19.78 1.15 -9.53
N GLU A 412 18.57 1.64 -9.24
CA GLU A 412 17.51 0.95 -8.50
C GLU A 412 17.87 0.68 -7.02
N GLU A 413 19.05 1.05 -6.56
CA GLU A 413 19.47 0.88 -5.17
C GLU A 413 18.62 1.74 -4.22
N GLY A 414 18.08 1.12 -3.18
CA GLY A 414 17.17 1.79 -2.25
C GLY A 414 15.77 2.07 -2.79
N ASN A 415 15.42 1.63 -4.00
CA ASN A 415 14.11 1.83 -4.62
C ASN A 415 13.00 1.01 -3.92
N TYR A 416 13.28 -0.23 -3.52
CA TYR A 416 12.32 -1.04 -2.75
C TYR A 416 11.99 -0.38 -1.42
N PHE A 417 10.76 -0.52 -0.94
CA PHE A 417 10.26 0.02 0.35
C PHE A 417 10.30 1.56 0.47
N ALA A 418 10.58 2.28 -0.63
CA ALA A 418 10.70 3.74 -0.67
C ALA A 418 9.46 4.45 -1.21
N TRP A 419 8.39 3.73 -1.52
CA TRP A 419 7.15 4.25 -2.12
C TRP A 419 7.35 4.92 -3.48
N HIS A 420 8.37 4.47 -4.22
CA HIS A 420 8.59 4.89 -5.60
C HIS A 420 7.56 4.20 -6.50
N MET A 421 6.42 4.85 -6.70
CA MET A 421 5.28 4.31 -7.45
C MET A 421 5.09 5.06 -8.75
N ILE A 422 5.16 4.35 -9.90
CA ILE A 422 4.86 4.92 -11.22
C ILE A 422 5.65 6.22 -11.44
N LEU A 423 6.99 6.16 -11.28
CA LEU A 423 7.86 7.32 -11.35
C LEU A 423 8.71 7.39 -12.60
N LYS A 424 8.92 6.26 -13.23
CA LYS A 424 9.86 6.11 -14.34
C LYS A 424 9.43 4.99 -15.25
N ASP A 425 9.79 5.13 -16.49
CA ASP A 425 9.82 4.08 -17.50
C ASP A 425 11.27 3.67 -17.73
N LYS A 426 11.63 2.46 -17.30
CA LYS A 426 12.97 1.91 -17.46
C LYS A 426 12.87 0.57 -18.14
N THR A 427 13.43 0.51 -19.34
CA THR A 427 13.50 -0.69 -20.18
C THR A 427 14.95 -1.08 -20.35
N GLY A 428 15.22 -2.37 -20.38
CA GLY A 428 16.58 -2.89 -20.59
C GLY A 428 16.56 -4.15 -21.44
N TYR A 429 17.68 -4.45 -22.05
CA TYR A 429 17.96 -5.69 -22.77
C TYR A 429 19.42 -6.06 -22.59
N GLY A 430 19.72 -7.33 -22.71
CA GLY A 430 21.08 -7.84 -22.61
C GLY A 430 21.14 -9.34 -22.77
N GLU A 431 22.35 -9.86 -22.69
CA GLU A 431 22.66 -11.27 -22.85
C GLU A 431 23.77 -11.67 -21.88
N PHE A 432 23.78 -12.93 -21.53
CA PHE A 432 24.88 -13.57 -20.81
C PHE A 432 25.67 -14.45 -21.78
N THR A 433 26.99 -14.40 -21.67
CA THR A 433 27.92 -15.29 -22.38
C THR A 433 28.70 -16.07 -21.35
N VAL A 434 28.73 -17.38 -21.53
CA VAL A 434 29.53 -18.31 -20.74
C VAL A 434 30.70 -18.72 -21.60
N SER A 435 31.92 -18.63 -21.08
CA SER A 435 33.13 -18.97 -21.84
C SER A 435 34.24 -19.58 -20.98
N ASP A 436 34.94 -20.49 -21.56
CA ASP A 436 36.20 -21.00 -21.03
C ASP A 436 37.33 -20.00 -21.33
N PRO A 437 37.96 -19.40 -20.32
CA PRO A 437 39.04 -18.42 -20.55
C PRO A 437 40.28 -19.01 -21.22
N ASP A 438 40.52 -20.34 -21.08
CA ASP A 438 41.70 -21.00 -21.60
C ASP A 438 41.55 -21.35 -23.09
N THR A 439 40.39 -21.79 -23.53
CA THR A 439 40.10 -22.21 -24.90
C THR A 439 39.37 -21.20 -25.74
N GLY A 440 38.70 -20.22 -25.11
CA GLY A 440 37.83 -19.26 -25.77
C GLY A 440 36.51 -19.87 -26.27
N SER A 441 36.26 -21.12 -25.96
CA SER A 441 34.98 -21.79 -26.26
C SER A 441 33.89 -21.24 -25.39
N GLY A 442 32.67 -21.02 -25.93
CA GLY A 442 31.56 -20.53 -25.13
C GLY A 442 30.25 -20.49 -25.90
N TRP A 443 29.17 -20.16 -25.19
CA TRP A 443 27.85 -19.99 -25.77
C TRP A 443 27.08 -18.85 -25.09
N ILE A 444 25.99 -18.42 -25.71
CA ILE A 444 25.07 -17.43 -25.17
C ILE A 444 24.02 -18.19 -24.34
N VAL A 445 23.78 -17.73 -23.11
CA VAL A 445 22.73 -18.24 -22.25
C VAL A 445 21.45 -17.43 -22.47
N HIS A 446 20.35 -18.12 -22.67
CA HIS A 446 19.04 -17.50 -22.81
C HIS A 446 18.31 -17.47 -21.45
N PRO A 447 18.17 -16.30 -20.80
CA PRO A 447 17.48 -16.22 -19.51
C PRO A 447 16.05 -16.74 -19.53
N ALA A 448 15.42 -16.82 -20.70
CA ALA A 448 14.09 -17.39 -20.89
C ALA A 448 13.97 -18.87 -20.51
N ASP A 449 15.09 -19.59 -20.49
CA ASP A 449 15.10 -21.00 -20.11
C ASP A 449 14.94 -21.19 -18.58
N PHE A 450 15.17 -20.15 -17.79
CA PHE A 450 15.20 -20.16 -16.33
C PHE A 450 14.17 -19.22 -15.70
N LEU A 451 13.86 -18.11 -16.37
CA LEU A 451 13.09 -16.98 -15.86
C LEU A 451 11.86 -16.74 -16.73
N ASN A 452 10.74 -16.39 -16.10
CA ASN A 452 9.60 -15.92 -16.85
C ASN A 452 9.80 -14.47 -17.37
N GLU A 453 8.87 -14.01 -18.22
CA GLU A 453 8.95 -12.70 -18.88
C GLU A 453 9.04 -11.50 -17.91
N ILE A 454 8.37 -11.58 -16.75
CA ILE A 454 8.39 -10.52 -15.75
C ILE A 454 9.74 -10.47 -15.06
N GLN A 455 10.30 -11.62 -14.68
CA GLN A 455 11.63 -11.70 -14.08
C GLN A 455 12.69 -11.18 -15.04
N GLN A 456 12.68 -11.61 -16.31
CA GLN A 456 13.60 -11.13 -17.34
C GLN A 456 13.51 -9.61 -17.52
N ARG A 457 12.30 -9.07 -17.69
CA ARG A 457 12.10 -7.63 -17.83
C ARG A 457 12.63 -6.85 -16.63
N LYS A 458 12.44 -7.37 -15.42
CA LYS A 458 12.92 -6.74 -14.18
C LYS A 458 14.43 -6.85 -14.04
N MET A 459 15.01 -8.00 -14.33
CA MET A 459 16.44 -8.25 -14.32
C MET A 459 17.16 -7.33 -15.31
N ASN A 460 16.71 -7.27 -16.57
CA ASN A 460 17.31 -6.45 -17.62
C ASN A 460 17.38 -4.94 -17.29
N ALA A 461 16.58 -4.48 -16.32
CA ALA A 461 16.57 -3.10 -15.89
C ALA A 461 17.27 -2.85 -14.54
N ARG A 462 17.81 -3.90 -13.87
CA ARG A 462 18.33 -3.81 -12.49
C ARG A 462 19.71 -4.45 -12.35
N PRO A 463 20.77 -3.67 -12.11
CA PRO A 463 22.14 -4.18 -12.00
C PRO A 463 22.28 -5.32 -11.00
N GLN A 464 21.69 -5.19 -9.79
CA GLN A 464 21.80 -6.23 -8.76
C GLN A 464 21.20 -7.56 -9.21
N MET A 465 20.03 -7.55 -9.88
CA MET A 465 19.42 -8.80 -10.36
C MET A 465 20.24 -9.45 -11.48
N ILE A 466 20.94 -8.66 -12.29
CA ILE A 466 21.87 -9.19 -13.29
C ILE A 466 23.00 -9.94 -12.59
N LEU A 467 23.58 -9.36 -11.54
CA LEU A 467 24.64 -9.98 -10.75
C LEU A 467 24.16 -11.26 -10.03
N ASP A 468 22.96 -11.19 -9.41
CA ASP A 468 22.37 -12.35 -8.72
C ASP A 468 22.13 -13.53 -9.68
N PHE A 469 21.70 -13.24 -10.92
CA PHE A 469 21.48 -14.28 -11.92
C PHE A 469 22.81 -14.79 -12.51
N ALA A 470 23.81 -13.93 -12.69
CA ALA A 470 25.16 -14.35 -13.10
C ALA A 470 25.77 -15.33 -12.08
N GLY A 471 25.67 -15.03 -10.78
CA GLY A 471 26.12 -15.95 -9.73
C GLY A 471 25.38 -17.28 -9.74
N TYR A 472 24.07 -17.30 -10.01
CA TYR A 472 23.33 -18.55 -10.20
C TYR A 472 23.83 -19.36 -11.38
N LEU A 473 24.15 -18.72 -12.53
CA LEU A 473 24.71 -19.38 -13.68
C LEU A 473 26.10 -19.98 -13.37
N GLU A 474 26.92 -19.27 -12.59
CA GLU A 474 28.22 -19.76 -12.13
C GLU A 474 28.09 -21.02 -11.29
N GLU A 475 27.19 -20.99 -10.28
CA GLU A 475 26.88 -22.17 -9.44
C GLU A 475 26.40 -23.38 -10.29
N LEU A 476 25.55 -23.11 -11.29
CA LEU A 476 25.02 -24.13 -12.18
C LEU A 476 26.12 -24.78 -13.03
N LEU A 477 27.02 -23.96 -13.59
CA LEU A 477 28.15 -24.41 -14.40
C LEU A 477 29.12 -25.26 -13.58
N GLU A 478 29.45 -24.84 -12.38
CA GLU A 478 30.29 -25.64 -11.46
C GLU A 478 29.66 -26.99 -11.13
N ALA A 479 28.32 -27.01 -10.90
CA ALA A 479 27.59 -28.24 -10.65
C ALA A 479 27.58 -29.23 -11.84
N GLU A 480 27.57 -28.67 -13.08
CA GLU A 480 27.64 -29.45 -14.32
C GLU A 480 29.07 -29.84 -14.71
N GLY A 481 30.09 -29.40 -13.96
CA GLY A 481 31.50 -29.78 -14.16
C GLY A 481 32.33 -28.80 -15.00
N TYR A 482 31.78 -27.64 -15.34
CA TYR A 482 32.49 -26.58 -16.05
C TYR A 482 33.27 -25.68 -15.07
N GLN A 483 34.31 -26.22 -14.45
CA GLN A 483 35.13 -25.50 -13.49
C GLN A 483 35.98 -24.42 -14.14
N GLY A 484 36.01 -23.20 -13.59
CA GLY A 484 36.84 -22.11 -14.06
C GLY A 484 36.25 -21.35 -15.26
N TRP A 485 35.02 -21.66 -15.67
CA TRP A 485 34.33 -20.92 -16.71
C TRP A 485 33.85 -19.57 -16.21
N GLU A 486 33.86 -18.58 -17.08
CA GLU A 486 33.47 -17.22 -16.78
C GLU A 486 32.05 -16.91 -17.28
N VAL A 487 31.26 -16.24 -16.47
CA VAL A 487 29.95 -15.68 -16.86
C VAL A 487 30.12 -14.17 -17.09
N ARG A 488 29.85 -13.71 -18.31
CA ARG A 488 29.90 -12.29 -18.67
C ARG A 488 28.54 -11.79 -19.08
N GLY A 489 28.13 -10.62 -18.55
CA GLY A 489 26.89 -9.96 -18.89
C GLY A 489 27.07 -8.71 -19.70
N ARG A 490 26.30 -8.52 -20.79
CA ARG A 490 26.26 -7.28 -21.57
C ARG A 490 24.86 -6.72 -21.59
N PHE A 491 24.61 -5.70 -20.77
CA PHE A 491 23.29 -5.13 -20.57
C PHE A 491 23.24 -3.64 -20.83
N PHE A 492 22.16 -3.21 -21.48
CA PHE A 492 21.87 -1.83 -21.80
C PHE A 492 20.49 -1.46 -21.30
N ALA A 493 20.32 -0.24 -20.81
CA ALA A 493 19.03 0.26 -20.37
C ALA A 493 18.76 1.67 -20.90
N SER A 494 17.47 1.97 -21.04
CA SER A 494 16.90 3.29 -21.29
C SER A 494 16.08 3.73 -20.10
N LEU A 495 16.16 5.00 -19.76
CA LEU A 495 15.37 5.63 -18.71
C LEU A 495 14.57 6.78 -19.31
N ASN A 496 13.22 6.72 -19.20
CA ASN A 496 12.29 7.75 -19.67
C ASN A 496 12.53 8.13 -21.15
N GLY A 497 12.64 7.12 -22.04
CA GLY A 497 12.82 7.31 -23.47
C GLY A 497 14.19 7.83 -23.93
N ARG A 498 15.18 7.92 -23.04
CA ARG A 498 16.56 8.30 -23.40
C ARG A 498 17.25 7.21 -24.20
N LYS A 499 18.35 7.55 -24.91
CA LYS A 499 19.18 6.56 -25.59
C LYS A 499 19.67 5.50 -24.61
N HIS A 500 19.67 4.24 -25.04
CA HIS A 500 20.21 3.14 -24.27
C HIS A 500 21.67 3.36 -23.91
N GLN A 501 22.05 3.09 -22.71
CA GLN A 501 23.40 3.17 -22.17
C GLN A 501 23.75 1.85 -21.48
N ALA A 502 25.03 1.53 -21.39
CA ALA A 502 25.49 0.35 -20.66
C ALA A 502 25.04 0.46 -19.20
N LEU A 503 24.34 -0.56 -18.73
CA LEU A 503 23.80 -0.63 -17.38
C LEU A 503 24.83 -1.15 -16.39
N ILE A 504 25.66 -2.10 -16.83
CA ILE A 504 26.79 -2.67 -16.10
C ILE A 504 28.05 -2.51 -16.93
N LYS A 505 29.20 -2.53 -16.29
CA LYS A 505 30.47 -2.57 -17.00
C LYS A 505 30.65 -3.96 -17.61
N PRO A 506 31.01 -4.08 -18.90
CA PRO A 506 31.12 -5.39 -19.57
C PRO A 506 32.27 -6.27 -19.08
N GLU A 507 33.12 -5.74 -18.19
CA GLU A 507 34.30 -6.41 -17.64
C GLU A 507 34.08 -6.97 -16.22
N VAL A 508 32.87 -6.95 -15.72
CA VAL A 508 32.52 -7.44 -14.38
C VAL A 508 31.62 -8.65 -14.52
#